data_625d6194d5f4e7e0ae431ff0c39ecc91
#
_entry.id   625d6194d5f4e7e0ae431ff0c39ecc91
#
_cell.length_a   1.000
_cell.length_b   1.000
_cell.length_c   1.000
_cell.angle_alpha   90.00
_cell.angle_beta   90.00
_cell.angle_gamma   90.00
#
_symmetry.space_group_name_H-M   'P 1'
#
loop_
_entity.id
_entity.type
_entity.pdbx_description
1 polymer ?
#
loop_
_entity_poly.entity_id
_entity_poly.type
_entity_poly.pdbx_seq_one_letter_code
_entity_poly.pdbx_strand_id
1 'polypeptide(L)'
;MFQRGDGKMSKKSTTGTCALCTRKNIALMQSHIIPKLVYSRVKTYQNSRFRNYFDFNQLFQDGEKKPMLCHECEEFFSKYEVAFTNRFLDKYLKMPNRTLPHKGENIKNYIITVAWRILYDDLFVYDSFESTHIRMTYETLEKAKQIAIEHLED
;
A
#
# COMPACT_ATOMS: atom_id res chain seq x y z
N MET A 1 44.02 12.77 -5.92
CA MET A 1 43.00 12.58 -6.95
C MET A 1 42.19 11.34 -6.57
N PHE A 2 41.14 11.52 -5.77
CA PHE A 2 40.32 10.41 -5.25
C PHE A 2 39.13 10.22 -6.18
N GLN A 3 39.06 9.09 -6.89
CA GLN A 3 37.90 8.68 -7.65
C GLN A 3 36.82 8.16 -6.68
N ARG A 4 35.68 8.83 -6.61
CA ARG A 4 34.48 8.33 -5.95
C ARG A 4 33.85 7.29 -6.86
N GLY A 5 33.94 6.04 -6.48
CA GLY A 5 33.19 4.97 -7.11
C GLY A 5 31.72 5.10 -6.77
N ASP A 6 30.88 5.48 -7.74
CA ASP A 6 29.42 5.45 -7.64
C ASP A 6 28.94 3.98 -7.71
N GLY A 7 29.00 3.33 -6.57
CA GLY A 7 28.37 2.02 -6.40
C GLY A 7 26.85 2.17 -6.37
N LYS A 8 26.19 2.21 -7.54
CA LYS A 8 24.76 1.97 -7.66
C LYS A 8 24.46 0.56 -7.17
N MET A 9 24.08 0.42 -5.89
CA MET A 9 23.51 -0.82 -5.39
C MET A 9 22.28 -1.16 -6.23
N SER A 10 22.39 -2.15 -7.09
CA SER A 10 21.28 -2.71 -7.83
C SER A 10 20.26 -3.22 -6.80
N LYS A 11 19.06 -2.63 -6.79
CA LYS A 11 17.95 -3.12 -5.96
C LYS A 11 17.65 -4.55 -6.43
N LYS A 12 17.97 -5.52 -5.58
CA LYS A 12 17.70 -6.93 -5.82
C LYS A 12 16.17 -7.06 -6.01
N SER A 13 15.73 -7.36 -7.21
CA SER A 13 14.31 -7.59 -7.49
C SER A 13 13.91 -8.90 -6.81
N THR A 14 12.93 -8.87 -5.95
CA THR A 14 12.35 -10.07 -5.34
C THR A 14 11.42 -10.71 -6.35
N THR A 15 11.68 -11.98 -6.69
CA THR A 15 10.80 -12.77 -7.56
C THR A 15 9.88 -13.62 -6.68
N GLY A 16 8.60 -13.71 -7.03
CA GLY A 16 7.63 -14.47 -6.26
C GLY A 16 6.28 -14.61 -6.95
N THR A 17 5.27 -14.91 -6.16
CA THR A 17 3.87 -14.97 -6.62
C THR A 17 3.19 -13.63 -6.30
N CYS A 18 2.58 -13.00 -7.31
CA CYS A 18 1.81 -11.79 -7.09
C CYS A 18 0.58 -12.09 -6.21
N ALA A 19 0.41 -11.33 -5.16
CA ALA A 19 -0.66 -11.53 -4.20
C ALA A 19 -2.06 -11.32 -4.80
N LEU A 20 -2.22 -10.41 -5.76
CA LEU A 20 -3.51 -10.10 -6.35
C LEU A 20 -3.84 -11.02 -7.55
N CYS A 21 -3.00 -11.06 -8.59
CA CYS A 21 -3.29 -11.83 -9.81
C CYS A 21 -2.76 -13.27 -9.78
N THR A 22 -2.10 -13.69 -8.71
CA THR A 22 -1.57 -15.05 -8.49
C THR A 22 -0.54 -15.55 -9.50
N ARG A 23 -0.06 -14.71 -10.43
CA ARG A 23 1.03 -15.06 -11.36
C ARG A 23 2.30 -15.40 -10.58
N LYS A 24 2.92 -16.54 -10.93
CA LYS A 24 4.11 -17.08 -10.27
C LYS A 24 5.39 -16.66 -10.99
N ASN A 25 6.50 -16.68 -10.26
CA ASN A 25 7.84 -16.44 -10.77
C ASN A 25 8.01 -15.10 -11.51
N ILE A 26 7.37 -14.05 -11.01
CA ILE A 26 7.45 -12.70 -11.57
C ILE A 26 8.12 -11.73 -10.60
N ALA A 27 8.66 -10.65 -11.11
CA ALA A 27 9.23 -9.58 -10.30
C ALA A 27 8.13 -8.90 -9.47
N LEU A 28 8.34 -8.82 -8.16
CA LEU A 28 7.43 -8.15 -7.24
C LEU A 28 7.93 -6.74 -6.92
N MET A 29 7.00 -5.81 -6.91
CA MET A 29 7.24 -4.42 -6.51
C MET A 29 7.27 -4.31 -4.99
N GLN A 30 8.03 -3.36 -4.48
CA GLN A 30 8.00 -2.98 -3.06
C GLN A 30 6.75 -2.13 -2.81
N SER A 31 5.63 -2.80 -2.59
CA SER A 31 4.33 -2.19 -2.36
C SER A 31 4.28 -1.57 -0.97
N HIS A 32 3.83 -0.32 -0.88
CA HIS A 32 3.55 0.30 0.41
C HIS A 32 2.22 -0.24 0.95
N ILE A 33 2.18 -0.59 2.23
CA ILE A 33 0.92 -1.00 2.88
C ILE A 33 -0.08 0.16 2.86
N ILE A 34 0.32 1.32 3.35
CA ILE A 34 -0.41 2.57 3.14
C ILE A 34 0.30 3.33 2.01
N PRO A 35 -0.42 3.81 0.98
CA PRO A 35 0.17 4.46 -0.18
C PRO A 35 1.13 5.61 0.18
N LYS A 36 2.28 5.64 -0.48
CA LYS A 36 3.33 6.66 -0.28
C LYS A 36 2.80 8.09 -0.36
N LEU A 37 1.82 8.32 -1.23
CA LEU A 37 1.21 9.63 -1.40
C LEU A 37 0.56 10.18 -0.12
N VAL A 38 0.03 9.32 0.76
CA VAL A 38 -0.53 9.72 2.06
C VAL A 38 0.59 10.19 2.98
N TYR A 39 1.66 9.39 3.08
CA TYR A 39 2.83 9.76 3.90
C TYR A 39 3.45 11.10 3.48
N SER A 40 3.54 11.37 2.19
CA SER A 40 4.10 12.63 1.69
C SER A 40 3.30 13.85 2.14
N ARG A 41 1.96 13.74 2.19
CA ARG A 41 1.07 14.82 2.63
C ARG A 41 1.15 15.04 4.15
N VAL A 42 1.12 13.95 4.91
CA VAL A 42 1.22 14.02 6.37
C VAL A 42 2.56 14.62 6.81
N LYS A 43 3.66 14.24 6.16
CA LYS A 43 4.99 14.81 6.44
C LYS A 43 5.08 16.30 6.18
N THR A 44 4.49 16.78 5.09
CA THR A 44 4.50 18.21 4.74
C THR A 44 3.82 19.05 5.82
N TYR A 45 2.79 18.48 6.48
CA TYR A 45 2.02 19.20 7.49
C TYR A 45 2.74 19.31 8.85
N GLN A 46 3.59 18.35 9.23
CA GLN A 46 4.18 18.28 10.57
C GLN A 46 5.71 18.13 10.61
N ASN A 47 6.39 18.09 9.47
CA ASN A 47 7.83 17.80 9.40
C ASN A 47 8.26 16.54 10.20
N SER A 48 7.34 15.58 10.34
CA SER A 48 7.46 14.43 11.21
C SER A 48 8.12 13.24 10.49
N ARG A 49 8.89 12.48 11.25
CA ARG A 49 9.45 11.20 10.81
C ARG A 49 8.61 10.09 11.40
N PHE A 50 8.27 9.09 10.57
CA PHE A 50 7.61 7.89 11.06
C PHE A 50 8.61 7.00 11.78
N ARG A 51 8.17 6.40 12.89
CA ARG A 51 8.96 5.46 13.69
C ARG A 51 8.33 4.08 13.63
N ASN A 52 9.15 3.04 13.70
CA ASN A 52 8.66 1.69 13.85
C ASN A 52 7.94 1.55 15.20
N TYR A 53 6.78 0.91 15.20
CA TYR A 53 6.01 0.68 16.43
C TYR A 53 6.75 -0.26 17.41
N PHE A 54 7.48 -1.24 16.88
CA PHE A 54 8.22 -2.21 17.69
C PHE A 54 9.65 -1.76 18.03
N ASP A 55 10.21 -0.81 17.29
CA ASP A 55 11.53 -0.24 17.55
C ASP A 55 11.54 1.27 17.25
N PHE A 56 11.36 2.07 18.30
CA PHE A 56 11.29 3.54 18.20
C PHE A 56 12.58 4.20 17.66
N ASN A 57 13.72 3.50 17.66
CA ASN A 57 14.97 4.01 17.10
C ASN A 57 15.00 3.85 15.57
N GLN A 58 14.18 2.96 15.00
CA GLN A 58 14.09 2.77 13.57
C GLN A 58 13.16 3.82 12.95
N LEU A 59 13.74 4.64 12.07
CA LEU A 59 13.02 5.67 11.34
C LEU A 59 12.63 5.19 9.95
N PHE A 60 11.35 5.34 9.62
CA PHE A 60 10.86 5.12 8.26
C PHE A 60 10.72 6.43 7.50
N GLN A 61 11.17 6.45 6.26
CA GLN A 61 10.99 7.63 5.40
C GLN A 61 9.58 7.75 4.85
N ASP A 62 8.96 6.62 4.49
CA ASP A 62 7.69 6.60 3.75
C ASP A 62 6.84 5.35 4.05
N GLY A 63 6.90 4.85 5.29
CA GLY A 63 6.08 3.73 5.77
C GLY A 63 6.61 2.35 5.40
N GLU A 64 5.85 1.33 5.78
CA GLU A 64 6.19 -0.06 5.56
C GLU A 64 5.99 -0.48 4.11
N LYS A 65 6.93 -1.32 3.61
CA LYS A 65 6.93 -1.85 2.24
C LYS A 65 7.21 -3.33 2.26
N LYS A 66 6.49 -4.06 1.43
CA LYS A 66 6.72 -5.50 1.23
C LYS A 66 6.68 -5.86 -0.25
N PRO A 67 7.43 -6.88 -0.70
CA PRO A 67 7.32 -7.41 -2.05
C PRO A 67 5.98 -8.16 -2.16
N MET A 68 4.97 -7.54 -2.79
CA MET A 68 3.60 -8.02 -2.72
C MET A 68 2.96 -8.17 -4.11
N LEU A 69 2.99 -7.13 -4.91
CA LEU A 69 2.31 -7.06 -6.19
C LEU A 69 3.28 -7.05 -7.37
N CYS A 70 2.86 -7.57 -8.51
CA CYS A 70 3.56 -7.32 -9.76
C CYS A 70 3.33 -5.88 -10.24
N HIS A 71 4.09 -5.46 -11.26
CA HIS A 71 4.03 -4.10 -11.78
C HIS A 71 2.61 -3.72 -12.22
N GLU A 72 1.93 -4.55 -12.99
CA GLU A 72 0.59 -4.28 -13.50
C GLU A 72 -0.45 -4.15 -12.40
N CYS A 73 -0.36 -4.99 -11.36
CA CYS A 73 -1.26 -4.91 -10.21
C CYS A 73 -0.98 -3.67 -9.33
N GLU A 74 0.28 -3.27 -9.22
CA GLU A 74 0.63 -2.03 -8.53
C GLU A 74 0.10 -0.80 -9.30
N GLU A 75 0.22 -0.79 -10.62
CA GLU A 75 -0.36 0.27 -11.47
C GLU A 75 -1.88 0.30 -11.39
N PHE A 76 -2.53 -0.86 -11.36
CA PHE A 76 -3.97 -0.98 -11.19
C PHE A 76 -4.43 -0.30 -9.90
N PHE A 77 -3.81 -0.59 -8.76
CA PHE A 77 -4.13 0.07 -7.49
C PHE A 77 -3.79 1.56 -7.50
N SER A 78 -2.67 1.93 -8.10
CA SER A 78 -2.22 3.33 -8.20
C SER A 78 -3.24 4.25 -8.87
N LYS A 79 -4.03 3.76 -9.82
CA LYS A 79 -5.10 4.56 -10.46
C LYS A 79 -6.09 5.11 -9.42
N TYR A 80 -6.51 4.29 -8.46
CA TYR A 80 -7.45 4.68 -7.41
C TYR A 80 -6.81 5.58 -6.36
N GLU A 81 -5.55 5.35 -6.05
CA GLU A 81 -4.77 6.18 -5.14
C GLU A 81 -4.60 7.60 -5.69
N VAL A 82 -4.25 7.73 -6.96
CA VAL A 82 -4.12 9.01 -7.65
C VAL A 82 -5.48 9.71 -7.76
N ALA A 83 -6.54 8.96 -8.11
CA ALA A 83 -7.90 9.52 -8.17
C ALA A 83 -8.37 10.05 -6.82
N PHE A 84 -8.17 9.30 -5.73
CA PHE A 84 -8.47 9.73 -4.37
C PHE A 84 -7.69 10.97 -3.98
N THR A 85 -6.38 10.98 -4.24
CA THR A 85 -5.52 12.11 -3.90
C THR A 85 -5.95 13.39 -4.59
N ASN A 86 -6.07 13.37 -5.91
CA ASN A 86 -6.34 14.56 -6.70
C ASN A 86 -7.78 15.08 -6.51
N ARG A 87 -8.74 14.18 -6.35
CA ARG A 87 -10.15 14.53 -6.30
C ARG A 87 -10.66 14.82 -4.89
N PHE A 88 -10.03 14.24 -3.88
CA PHE A 88 -10.45 14.38 -2.49
C PHE A 88 -9.34 14.91 -1.57
N LEU A 89 -8.26 14.17 -1.36
CA LEU A 89 -7.29 14.44 -0.31
C LEU A 89 -6.64 15.83 -0.44
N ASP A 90 -6.13 16.17 -1.62
CA ASP A 90 -5.45 17.46 -1.83
C ASP A 90 -6.42 18.65 -1.67
N LYS A 91 -7.68 18.45 -2.03
CA LYS A 91 -8.74 19.48 -1.84
C LYS A 91 -9.12 19.61 -0.36
N TYR A 92 -9.27 18.49 0.33
CA TYR A 92 -9.58 18.45 1.75
C TYR A 92 -8.49 19.13 2.59
N LEU A 93 -7.23 18.83 2.32
CA LEU A 93 -6.10 19.43 3.03
C LEU A 93 -5.98 20.94 2.82
N LYS A 94 -6.42 21.45 1.65
CA LYS A 94 -6.45 22.89 1.37
C LYS A 94 -7.63 23.61 2.02
N MET A 95 -8.74 22.91 2.26
CA MET A 95 -9.99 23.48 2.78
C MET A 95 -10.67 22.52 3.76
N PRO A 96 -10.08 22.24 4.94
CA PRO A 96 -10.55 21.19 5.83
C PRO A 96 -11.97 21.41 6.41
N ASN A 97 -12.44 22.67 6.41
CA ASN A 97 -13.76 23.02 6.96
C ASN A 97 -14.88 23.08 5.91
N ARG A 98 -14.63 22.67 4.68
CA ARG A 98 -15.65 22.66 3.62
C ARG A 98 -16.11 21.24 3.32
N THR A 99 -17.40 21.07 3.15
CA THR A 99 -17.97 19.87 2.52
C THR A 99 -17.54 19.85 1.06
N LEU A 100 -16.67 18.90 0.70
CA LEU A 100 -16.23 18.74 -0.68
C LEU A 100 -17.22 17.85 -1.43
N PRO A 101 -17.72 18.28 -2.59
CA PRO A 101 -18.46 17.39 -3.46
C PRO A 101 -17.52 16.30 -3.98
N HIS A 102 -17.81 15.07 -3.69
CA HIS A 102 -17.01 13.92 -4.14
C HIS A 102 -17.94 12.80 -4.62
N LYS A 103 -17.48 12.08 -5.59
CA LYS A 103 -18.11 10.81 -5.95
C LYS A 103 -17.63 9.78 -4.93
N GLY A 104 -18.55 9.19 -4.18
CA GLY A 104 -18.26 8.19 -3.15
C GLY A 104 -17.41 7.02 -3.65
N GLU A 105 -17.55 6.68 -4.92
CA GLU A 105 -16.79 5.65 -5.62
C GLU A 105 -15.26 5.84 -5.55
N ASN A 106 -14.74 7.06 -5.72
CA ASN A 106 -13.29 7.30 -5.64
C ASN A 106 -12.74 7.03 -4.24
N ILE A 107 -13.51 7.29 -3.20
CA ILE A 107 -13.14 7.02 -1.81
C ILE A 107 -13.28 5.51 -1.55
N LYS A 108 -14.39 4.91 -1.98
CA LYS A 108 -14.65 3.47 -1.84
C LYS A 108 -13.49 2.66 -2.43
N ASN A 109 -13.15 2.91 -3.69
CA ASN A 109 -12.12 2.16 -4.39
C ASN A 109 -10.73 2.33 -3.74
N TYR A 110 -10.39 3.54 -3.30
CA TYR A 110 -9.17 3.77 -2.53
C TYR A 110 -9.15 2.98 -1.22
N ILE A 111 -10.26 3.00 -0.45
CA ILE A 111 -10.38 2.25 0.81
C ILE A 111 -10.21 0.75 0.55
N ILE A 112 -10.80 0.21 -0.51
CA ILE A 112 -10.67 -1.20 -0.88
C ILE A 112 -9.20 -1.55 -1.14
N THR A 113 -8.46 -0.75 -1.89
CA THR A 113 -7.05 -1.04 -2.20
C THR A 113 -6.17 -1.02 -0.96
N VAL A 114 -6.41 -0.09 -0.03
CA VAL A 114 -5.67 0.00 1.23
C VAL A 114 -6.05 -1.15 2.18
N ALA A 115 -7.35 -1.39 2.37
CA ALA A 115 -7.84 -2.48 3.22
C ALA A 115 -7.32 -3.84 2.75
N TRP A 116 -7.29 -4.07 1.43
CA TRP A 116 -6.74 -5.29 0.86
C TRP A 116 -5.25 -5.47 1.20
N ARG A 117 -4.43 -4.42 1.09
CA ARG A 117 -3.01 -4.50 1.45
C ARG A 117 -2.80 -4.79 2.93
N ILE A 118 -3.59 -4.16 3.80
CA ILE A 118 -3.52 -4.39 5.26
C ILE A 118 -3.89 -5.83 5.59
N LEU A 119 -5.00 -6.34 5.06
CA LEU A 119 -5.43 -7.72 5.30
C LEU A 119 -4.41 -8.74 4.77
N TYR A 120 -3.82 -8.48 3.59
CA TYR A 120 -2.78 -9.33 3.05
C TYR A 120 -1.51 -9.28 3.91
N ASP A 121 -1.15 -8.12 4.44
CA ASP A 121 -0.01 -7.96 5.33
C ASP A 121 -0.20 -8.70 6.65
N ASP A 122 -1.38 -8.61 7.23
CA ASP A 122 -1.74 -9.31 8.47
C ASP A 122 -1.56 -10.84 8.36
N LEU A 123 -1.77 -11.43 7.18
CA LEU A 123 -1.53 -12.85 6.97
C LEU A 123 -0.07 -13.26 7.22
N PHE A 124 0.90 -12.41 6.88
CA PHE A 124 2.32 -12.71 7.14
C PHE A 124 2.69 -12.58 8.61
N VAL A 125 2.01 -11.69 9.34
CA VAL A 125 2.26 -11.49 10.77
C VAL A 125 1.68 -12.64 11.57
N TYR A 126 0.53 -13.19 11.17
CA TYR A 126 -0.21 -14.21 11.90
C TYR A 126 0.03 -15.64 11.43
N ASP A 127 0.86 -15.86 10.43
CA ASP A 127 1.21 -17.20 9.92
C ASP A 127 1.88 -18.11 10.97
N SER A 128 2.28 -17.53 12.10
CA SER A 128 2.84 -18.27 13.25
C SER A 128 1.79 -18.69 14.30
N PHE A 129 0.54 -18.26 14.17
CA PHE A 129 -0.53 -18.62 15.10
C PHE A 129 -1.44 -19.71 14.50
N GLU A 130 -1.31 -20.92 14.95
CA GLU A 130 -2.28 -22.01 14.74
C GLU A 130 -3.60 -21.64 15.42
N SER A 131 -4.51 -20.94 14.72
CA SER A 131 -5.78 -20.65 15.34
C SER A 131 -6.90 -20.39 14.33
N THR A 132 -8.14 -20.47 14.82
CA THR A 132 -9.39 -20.09 14.13
C THR A 132 -9.32 -18.69 13.51
N HIS A 133 -8.51 -17.78 14.08
CA HIS A 133 -8.31 -16.44 13.57
C HIS A 133 -7.63 -16.41 12.20
N ILE A 134 -6.63 -17.26 11.95
CA ILE A 134 -5.96 -17.34 10.63
C ILE A 134 -6.97 -17.72 9.56
N ARG A 135 -7.79 -18.75 9.83
CA ARG A 135 -8.81 -19.19 8.88
C ARG A 135 -9.79 -18.06 8.54
N MET A 136 -10.29 -17.35 9.55
CA MET A 136 -11.17 -16.20 9.36
C MET A 136 -10.50 -15.08 8.56
N THR A 137 -9.20 -14.85 8.79
CA THR A 137 -8.43 -13.83 8.06
C THR A 137 -8.27 -14.22 6.59
N TYR A 138 -7.99 -15.48 6.28
CA TYR A 138 -7.93 -15.97 4.91
C TYR A 138 -9.27 -15.85 4.19
N GLU A 139 -10.36 -16.24 4.82
CA GLU A 139 -11.71 -16.11 4.26
C GLU A 139 -12.08 -14.64 4.03
N THR A 140 -11.69 -13.76 4.94
CA THR A 140 -11.90 -12.31 4.81
C THR A 140 -11.06 -11.72 3.69
N LEU A 141 -9.81 -12.17 3.55
CA LEU A 141 -8.93 -11.73 2.48
C LEU A 141 -9.44 -12.16 1.10
N GLU A 142 -9.87 -13.41 0.95
CA GLU A 142 -10.42 -13.88 -0.32
C GLU A 142 -11.69 -13.12 -0.70
N LYS A 143 -12.56 -12.82 0.26
CA LYS A 143 -13.73 -11.94 0.05
C LYS A 143 -13.30 -10.52 -0.35
N ALA A 144 -12.33 -9.92 0.34
CA ALA A 144 -11.84 -8.58 0.01
C ALA A 144 -11.18 -8.55 -1.37
N LYS A 145 -10.45 -9.61 -1.74
CA LYS A 145 -9.86 -9.78 -3.07
C LYS A 145 -10.93 -9.88 -4.15
N GLN A 146 -11.96 -10.69 -3.92
CA GLN A 146 -13.08 -10.82 -4.85
C GLN A 146 -13.80 -9.47 -5.04
N ILE A 147 -14.09 -8.76 -3.96
CA ILE A 147 -14.67 -7.42 -3.98
C ILE A 147 -13.77 -6.44 -4.76
N ALA A 148 -12.45 -6.50 -4.54
CA ALA A 148 -11.52 -5.64 -5.26
C ALA A 148 -11.55 -5.91 -6.77
N ILE A 149 -11.61 -7.17 -7.18
CA ILE A 149 -11.69 -7.55 -8.59
C ILE A 149 -13.03 -7.08 -9.19
N GLU A 150 -14.16 -7.46 -8.58
CA GLU A 150 -15.49 -7.18 -9.10
C GLU A 150 -15.84 -5.68 -9.19
N HIS A 151 -15.40 -4.89 -8.20
CA HIS A 151 -15.77 -3.48 -8.11
C HIS A 151 -14.73 -2.50 -8.65
N LEU A 152 -13.54 -2.97 -8.99
CA LEU A 152 -12.51 -2.11 -9.56
C LEU A 152 -12.38 -2.30 -11.08
N GLU A 153 -12.92 -3.38 -11.64
CA GLU A 153 -12.95 -3.65 -13.10
C GLU A 153 -14.17 -3.01 -13.79
N ASP A 154 -15.26 -2.67 -13.04
CA ASP A 154 -16.40 -1.89 -13.52
C ASP A 154 -16.09 -0.36 -13.58
#